data_c9c00e2f2bdd8fefa04c1961a987eda2
#
_entry.id   c9c00e2f2bdd8fefa04c1961a987eda2
#
_cell.length_a   1.000
_cell.length_b   1.000
_cell.length_c   1.000
_cell.angle_alpha   90.00
_cell.angle_beta   90.00
_cell.angle_gamma   90.00
#
_symmetry.space_group_name_H-M   'P 1'
#
loop_
_entity.id
_entity.type
_entity.pdbx_description
1 polymer ?
#
loop_
_entity_poly.entity_id
_entity_poly.type
_entity_poly.pdbx_seq_one_letter_code
_entity_poly.pdbx_strand_id
1 'polypeptide(L)'
;MNIEYRNQKDLPCEELYNLFHAVGWDDEDKTTQEMINNFNLGFINSTFVFSAWIDGHLVGCVRVLSDLHFRSIIYDLAVLPEYQSKGIGTERLMRKVVWVVE
;
A
#
# COMPACT_ATOMS: atom_id res chain seq x y z
N MET A 1 -5.69 19.87 1.04
CA MET A 1 -5.30 18.59 1.67
C MET A 1 -3.90 18.22 1.18
N ASN A 2 -2.95 18.14 2.11
CA ASN A 2 -1.57 17.85 1.76
C ASN A 2 -1.32 16.35 1.81
N ILE A 3 -0.98 15.76 0.67
CA ILE A 3 -0.68 14.34 0.56
C ILE A 3 0.82 14.19 0.38
N GLU A 4 1.44 13.37 1.23
CA GLU A 4 2.83 13.00 1.09
C GLU A 4 2.90 11.61 0.47
N TYR A 5 3.74 11.44 -0.55
CA TYR A 5 4.00 10.15 -1.16
C TYR A 5 5.38 9.65 -0.77
N ARG A 6 5.47 8.38 -0.41
CA ARG A 6 6.72 7.75 0.03
C ARG A 6 6.94 6.45 -0.72
N ASN A 7 8.21 6.03 -0.80
CA ASN A 7 8.59 4.76 -1.42
C ASN A 7 9.27 3.80 -0.46
N GLN A 8 9.11 3.99 0.85
CA GLN A 8 9.62 3.07 1.84
C GLN A 8 8.88 1.73 1.80
N LYS A 9 9.59 0.64 2.04
CA LYS A 9 8.98 -0.70 2.05
C LYS A 9 8.55 -1.13 3.45
N ASP A 10 9.17 -0.59 4.49
CA ASP A 10 8.92 -0.92 5.88
C ASP A 10 7.77 -0.07 6.45
N LEU A 11 6.59 -0.20 5.84
CA LEU A 11 5.41 0.50 6.33
C LEU A 11 5.05 0.02 7.74
N PRO A 12 4.51 0.90 8.61
CA PRO A 12 4.09 0.49 9.95
C PRO A 12 3.04 -0.62 9.86
N CYS A 13 3.31 -1.73 10.52
CA CYS A 13 2.47 -2.93 10.41
C CYS A 13 1.02 -2.66 10.83
N GLU A 14 0.82 -1.97 11.93
CA GLU A 14 -0.52 -1.71 12.45
C GLU A 14 -1.33 -0.79 11.52
N GLU A 15 -0.72 0.27 11.03
CA GLU A 15 -1.40 1.17 10.09
C GLU A 15 -1.71 0.45 8.78
N LEU A 16 -0.79 -0.38 8.29
CA LEU A 16 -1.01 -1.16 7.07
C LEU A 16 -2.16 -2.15 7.26
N TYR A 17 -2.21 -2.83 8.40
CA TYR A 17 -3.32 -3.71 8.73
C TYR A 17 -4.64 -2.94 8.79
N ASN A 18 -4.66 -1.77 9.43
CA ASN A 18 -5.86 -0.94 9.54
C ASN A 18 -6.36 -0.51 8.16
N LEU A 19 -5.45 -0.19 7.25
CA LEU A 19 -5.81 0.13 5.87
C LEU A 19 -6.48 -1.06 5.17
N PHE A 20 -5.90 -2.25 5.28
CA PHE A 20 -6.45 -3.46 4.67
C PHE A 20 -7.79 -3.84 5.30
N HIS A 21 -7.91 -3.70 6.61
CA HIS A 21 -9.18 -3.91 7.31
C HIS A 21 -10.26 -2.96 6.79
N ALA A 22 -9.93 -1.68 6.65
CA ALA A 22 -10.88 -0.65 6.20
C ALA A 22 -11.39 -0.91 4.77
N VAL A 23 -10.60 -1.55 3.92
CA VAL A 23 -11.03 -1.90 2.55
C VAL A 23 -11.64 -3.32 2.47
N GLY A 24 -11.76 -4.01 3.60
CA GLY A 24 -12.45 -5.29 3.67
C GLY A 24 -11.62 -6.49 3.23
N TRP A 25 -10.31 -6.40 3.31
CA TRP A 25 -9.42 -7.46 2.81
C TRP A 25 -8.91 -8.42 3.89
N ASP A 26 -9.32 -8.23 5.14
CA ASP A 26 -8.92 -9.13 6.22
C ASP A 26 -10.06 -10.06 6.64
N ASP A 27 -9.69 -11.09 7.37
CA ASP A 27 -10.62 -11.98 8.06
C ASP A 27 -10.41 -11.77 9.57
N GLU A 28 -11.23 -10.91 10.17
CA GLU A 28 -11.09 -10.55 11.58
C GLU A 28 -11.09 -11.74 12.52
N ASP A 29 -11.91 -12.76 12.19
CA ASP A 29 -12.04 -13.94 13.04
C ASP A 29 -10.77 -14.80 13.06
N LYS A 30 -9.92 -14.65 12.06
CA LYS A 30 -8.70 -15.44 11.90
C LYS A 30 -7.43 -14.66 12.08
N THR A 31 -7.49 -13.34 12.16
CA THR A 31 -6.30 -12.49 12.27
C THR A 31 -5.82 -12.45 13.71
N THR A 32 -4.56 -12.82 13.93
CA THR A 32 -3.91 -12.79 15.23
C THR A 32 -3.01 -11.58 15.37
N GLN A 33 -2.65 -11.22 16.61
CA GLN A 33 -1.72 -10.14 16.84
C GLN A 33 -0.34 -10.42 16.22
N GLU A 34 0.08 -11.68 16.20
CA GLU A 34 1.32 -12.08 15.55
C GLU A 34 1.28 -11.78 14.04
N MET A 35 0.16 -12.08 13.39
CA MET A 35 -0.01 -11.78 11.97
C MET A 35 0.05 -10.26 11.73
N ILE A 36 -0.56 -9.46 12.59
CA ILE A 36 -0.50 -8.01 12.49
C ILE A 36 0.93 -7.51 12.66
N ASN A 37 1.67 -8.04 13.61
CA ASN A 37 3.05 -7.63 13.88
C ASN A 37 4.00 -7.90 12.70
N ASN A 38 3.63 -8.82 11.80
CA ASN A 38 4.40 -9.17 10.62
C ASN A 38 3.72 -8.74 9.32
N PHE A 39 2.73 -7.87 9.41
CA PHE A 39 1.86 -7.57 8.27
C PHE A 39 2.59 -6.91 7.10
N ASN A 40 3.70 -6.23 7.34
CA ASN A 40 4.46 -5.54 6.30
C ASN A 40 5.52 -6.41 5.60
N LEU A 41 5.66 -7.69 5.97
CA LEU A 41 6.71 -8.54 5.39
C LEU A 41 6.58 -8.69 3.88
N GLY A 42 5.36 -8.81 3.36
CA GLY A 42 5.14 -8.86 1.91
C GLY A 42 5.57 -7.57 1.22
N PHE A 43 5.39 -6.43 1.88
CA PHE A 43 5.81 -5.13 1.35
C PHE A 43 7.32 -4.98 1.39
N ILE A 44 7.96 -5.36 2.50
CA ILE A 44 9.43 -5.35 2.61
C ILE A 44 10.09 -6.18 1.52
N ASN A 45 9.47 -7.30 1.15
CA ASN A 45 9.97 -8.20 0.12
C ASN A 45 9.50 -7.87 -1.29
N SER A 46 8.76 -6.79 -1.48
CA SER A 46 8.33 -6.35 -2.81
C SER A 46 9.43 -5.58 -3.52
N THR A 47 9.38 -5.55 -4.85
CA THR A 47 10.37 -4.82 -5.66
C THR A 47 10.21 -3.32 -5.48
N PHE A 48 8.97 -2.83 -5.55
CA PHE A 48 8.64 -1.43 -5.34
C PHE A 48 7.44 -1.32 -4.42
N VAL A 49 7.43 -0.30 -3.57
CA VAL A 49 6.28 0.06 -2.74
C VAL A 49 6.11 1.57 -2.81
N PHE A 50 4.87 2.00 -3.03
CA PHE A 50 4.52 3.42 -2.94
C PHE A 50 3.39 3.57 -1.96
N SER A 51 3.40 4.67 -1.21
CA SER A 51 2.40 4.94 -0.19
C SER A 51 2.01 6.40 -0.19
N ALA A 52 0.78 6.65 0.24
CA ALA A 52 0.21 7.99 0.37
C ALA A 52 -0.13 8.24 1.83
N TRP A 53 0.22 9.42 2.32
CA TRP A 53 0.11 9.79 3.73
C TRP A 53 -0.57 11.14 3.87
N ILE A 54 -1.45 11.28 4.85
CA ILE A 54 -2.08 12.55 5.22
C ILE A 54 -1.94 12.71 6.73
N ASP A 55 -1.34 13.84 7.15
CA ASP A 55 -1.13 14.16 8.56
C ASP A 55 -0.44 13.03 9.34
N GLY A 56 0.53 12.37 8.70
CA GLY A 56 1.28 11.29 9.30
C GLY A 56 0.57 9.95 9.34
N HIS A 57 -0.60 9.83 8.71
CA HIS A 57 -1.36 8.58 8.65
C HIS A 57 -1.34 7.98 7.25
N LEU A 58 -1.16 6.67 7.18
CA LEU A 58 -1.18 5.93 5.93
C LEU A 58 -2.61 5.86 5.38
N VAL A 59 -2.83 6.43 4.20
CA VAL A 59 -4.16 6.46 3.58
C VAL A 59 -4.25 5.66 2.29
N GLY A 60 -3.12 5.27 1.73
CA GLY A 60 -3.10 4.44 0.54
C GLY A 60 -1.75 3.79 0.32
N CYS A 61 -1.73 2.68 -0.40
CA CYS A 61 -0.50 1.99 -0.75
C CYS A 61 -0.67 1.15 -2.00
N VAL A 62 0.46 0.81 -2.61
CA VAL A 62 0.53 -0.15 -3.71
C VAL A 62 1.88 -0.84 -3.63
N ARG A 63 1.91 -2.15 -3.93
CA ARG A 63 3.17 -2.86 -4.06
C ARG A 63 3.29 -3.54 -5.41
N VAL A 64 4.52 -3.64 -5.90
CA VAL A 64 4.83 -4.17 -7.21
C VAL A 64 5.90 -5.23 -7.08
N LEU A 65 5.67 -6.38 -7.72
CA LEU A 65 6.69 -7.42 -7.89
C LEU A 65 7.15 -7.39 -9.34
N SER A 66 8.48 -7.35 -9.54
CA SER A 66 9.05 -7.22 -10.88
C SER A 66 10.33 -8.02 -11.00
N ASP A 67 10.56 -8.59 -12.19
CA ASP A 67 11.86 -9.17 -12.53
C ASP A 67 12.83 -8.11 -13.07
N LEU A 68 12.40 -6.86 -13.14
CA LEU A 68 13.17 -5.72 -13.62
C LEU A 68 13.61 -5.84 -15.08
N HIS A 69 12.93 -6.68 -15.84
CA HIS A 69 13.27 -6.91 -17.25
C HIS A 69 12.03 -7.09 -18.13
N PHE A 70 11.25 -8.14 -17.91
CA PHE A 70 10.10 -8.45 -18.75
C PHE A 70 8.75 -8.21 -18.08
N ARG A 71 8.62 -8.48 -16.79
CA ARG A 71 7.32 -8.53 -16.12
C ARG A 71 7.30 -7.73 -14.84
N SER A 72 6.17 -7.03 -14.64
CA SER A 72 5.84 -6.41 -13.37
C SER A 72 4.38 -6.68 -13.06
N ILE A 73 4.10 -7.05 -11.82
CA ILE A 73 2.75 -7.32 -11.36
C ILE A 73 2.43 -6.39 -10.20
N ILE A 74 1.28 -5.71 -10.30
CA ILE A 74 0.80 -4.82 -9.26
C ILE A 74 -0.07 -5.63 -8.31
N TYR A 75 0.27 -5.59 -7.02
CA TYR A 75 -0.51 -6.21 -5.96
C TYR A 75 -0.96 -5.17 -4.95
N ASP A 76 -2.09 -5.45 -4.32
CA ASP A 76 -2.52 -4.75 -3.10
C ASP A 76 -2.57 -3.22 -3.23
N LEU A 77 -3.18 -2.74 -4.30
CA LEU A 77 -3.51 -1.31 -4.40
C LEU A 77 -4.71 -1.03 -3.50
N ALA A 78 -4.48 -0.34 -2.41
CA ALA A 78 -5.50 -0.04 -1.41
C ALA A 78 -5.51 1.44 -1.07
N VAL A 79 -6.71 2.01 -0.95
CA VAL A 79 -6.92 3.40 -0.51
C VAL A 79 -8.07 3.41 0.46
N LEU A 80 -7.93 4.14 1.58
CA LEU A 80 -9.02 4.28 2.55
C LEU A 80 -10.30 4.75 1.86
N PRO A 81 -11.48 4.19 2.21
CA PRO A 81 -12.74 4.53 1.54
C PRO A 81 -13.03 6.02 1.48
N GLU A 82 -12.74 6.76 2.54
CA GLU A 82 -12.99 8.19 2.60
C GLU A 82 -12.16 9.03 1.63
N TYR A 83 -11.11 8.44 1.04
CA TYR A 83 -10.23 9.13 0.09
C TYR A 83 -10.33 8.60 -1.34
N GLN A 84 -11.10 7.53 -1.56
CA GLN A 84 -11.16 6.88 -2.87
C GLN A 84 -11.70 7.76 -4.00
N SER A 85 -12.63 8.66 -3.70
CA SER A 85 -13.27 9.49 -4.70
C SER A 85 -12.62 10.87 -4.88
N LYS A 86 -11.47 11.09 -4.26
CA LYS A 86 -10.82 12.40 -4.26
C LYS A 86 -9.58 12.49 -5.15
N GLY A 87 -9.38 11.51 -6.04
CA GLY A 87 -8.25 11.49 -6.95
C GLY A 87 -6.89 11.27 -6.29
N ILE A 88 -6.90 10.88 -5.02
CA ILE A 88 -5.67 10.78 -4.22
C ILE A 88 -4.93 9.48 -4.47
N GLY A 89 -5.65 8.39 -4.54
CA GLY A 89 -5.03 7.10 -4.40
C GLY A 89 -4.72 6.44 -5.71
N THR A 90 -5.76 6.00 -6.38
CA THR A 90 -5.58 5.09 -7.52
C THR A 90 -4.77 5.73 -8.64
N GLU A 91 -5.17 6.92 -9.08
CA GLU A 91 -4.50 7.55 -10.22
C GLU A 91 -3.07 7.97 -9.89
N ARG A 92 -2.86 8.65 -8.76
CA ARG A 92 -1.54 9.18 -8.42
C ARG A 92 -0.55 8.09 -8.01
N LEU A 93 -1.00 7.08 -7.28
CA LEU A 93 -0.15 5.94 -6.94
C LEU A 93 0.21 5.15 -8.20
N MET A 94 -0.75 4.96 -9.11
CA MET A 94 -0.50 4.27 -10.37
C MET A 94 0.48 5.03 -11.27
N ARG A 95 0.46 6.35 -11.27
CA ARG A 95 1.45 7.14 -12.01
C ARG A 95 2.86 6.87 -11.54
N LYS A 96 3.05 6.69 -10.23
CA LYS A 96 4.37 6.34 -9.68
C LYS A 96 4.80 4.96 -10.12
N VAL A 97 3.88 4.00 -10.16
CA VAL A 97 4.16 2.65 -10.64
C VAL A 97 4.57 2.68 -12.12
N VAL A 98 3.82 3.36 -12.96
CA VAL A 98 4.11 3.47 -14.39
C VAL A 98 5.52 4.06 -14.59
N TRP A 99 5.88 5.06 -13.80
CA TRP A 99 7.17 5.70 -13.91
C TRP A 99 8.36 4.76 -13.65
N VAL A 100 8.21 3.82 -12.70
CA VAL A 100 9.32 2.91 -12.36
C VAL A 100 9.36 1.65 -13.20
N VAL A 101 8.23 1.24 -13.81
CA VAL A 101 8.17 0.00 -14.61
C VAL A 101 8.33 0.23 -16.11
N GLU A 102 8.26 1.46 -16.55
CA GLU A 102 8.56 1.84 -17.93
C GLU A 102 10.04 2.15 -18.10
#